data_98f69962dded9bb8e215b81ced5f0e53
#
_entry.id   98f69962dded9bb8e215b81ced5f0e53
#
_cell.length_a   1.000
_cell.length_b   1.000
_cell.length_c   1.000
_cell.angle_alpha   90.00
_cell.angle_beta   90.00
_cell.angle_gamma   90.00
#
_symmetry.space_group_name_H-M   'P 1'
#
loop_
_entity.id
_entity.type
_entity.pdbx_description
1 polymer ?
#
loop_
_entity_poly.entity_id
_entity_poly.type
_entity_poly.pdbx_seq_one_letter_code
_entity_poly.pdbx_strand_id
1 'polypeptide(L)'
;VNCLAGIAPKSVVADRIHATLLDNLKFAASKLGEVGVQLLIEPINTIDIPGFYIIGTQQGRSIINDTGSSNLFLQQDIYHMQIMEGDLARTIESNLDVIRHMQLADNPGRNEPGTGEINYPFLFDFIDNTDYEGWIGCEYRPAGDTNEGLGWIKPYLG
;
A
#
# COMPACT_ATOMS: atom_id res chain seq x y z
N VAL A 1 10.13 -5.81 2.36
CA VAL A 1 10.74 -4.50 2.06
C VAL A 1 9.92 -3.81 1.00
N ASN A 2 9.50 -2.54 1.22
CA ASN A 2 8.79 -1.75 0.23
C ASN A 2 9.80 -1.04 -0.70
N CYS A 3 9.58 -1.13 -2.02
CA CYS A 3 10.36 -0.46 -3.05
C CYS A 3 9.49 0.61 -3.73
N LEU A 4 9.73 1.86 -3.40
CA LEU A 4 9.00 2.98 -3.98
C LEU A 4 9.40 3.19 -5.44
N ALA A 5 8.40 3.25 -6.34
CA ALA A 5 8.63 3.46 -7.77
C ALA A 5 9.18 4.86 -8.12
N GLY A 6 8.92 5.84 -7.23
CA GLY A 6 9.34 7.22 -7.44
C GLY A 6 8.48 7.99 -8.44
N ILE A 7 8.94 9.20 -8.75
CA ILE A 7 8.27 10.12 -9.69
C ILE A 7 8.78 9.86 -11.10
N ALA A 8 7.86 9.68 -12.05
CA ALA A 8 8.20 9.45 -13.46
C ALA A 8 8.89 10.68 -14.10
N PRO A 9 10.11 10.54 -14.66
CA PRO A 9 10.81 11.64 -15.30
C PRO A 9 10.08 12.09 -16.57
N LYS A 10 9.70 13.37 -16.64
CA LYS A 10 8.96 13.95 -17.79
C LYS A 10 9.72 13.87 -19.13
N SER A 11 11.05 13.76 -19.10
CA SER A 11 11.91 13.70 -20.29
C SER A 11 12.10 12.31 -20.87
N VAL A 12 11.55 11.27 -20.22
CA VAL A 12 11.71 9.87 -20.64
C VAL A 12 10.37 9.33 -21.13
N VAL A 13 10.39 8.60 -22.25
CA VAL A 13 9.18 7.98 -22.80
C VAL A 13 8.63 6.89 -21.87
N ALA A 14 7.30 6.74 -21.84
CA ALA A 14 6.60 5.87 -20.91
C ALA A 14 7.09 4.41 -20.94
N ASP A 15 7.28 3.84 -22.14
CA ASP A 15 7.74 2.46 -22.32
C ASP A 15 9.10 2.21 -21.67
N ARG A 16 10.01 3.19 -21.76
CA ARG A 16 11.33 3.09 -21.13
C ARG A 16 11.25 3.18 -19.61
N ILE A 17 10.37 4.03 -19.08
CA ILE A 17 10.12 4.11 -17.62
C ILE A 17 9.62 2.76 -17.13
N HIS A 18 8.61 2.21 -17.80
CA HIS A 18 8.01 0.92 -17.46
C HIS A 18 9.05 -0.21 -17.51
N ALA A 19 9.77 -0.33 -18.62
CA ALA A 19 10.81 -1.37 -18.78
C ALA A 19 11.89 -1.27 -17.69
N THR A 20 12.37 -0.04 -17.38
CA THR A 20 13.36 0.17 -16.32
C THR A 20 12.82 -0.25 -14.95
N LEU A 21 11.57 0.08 -14.63
CA LEU A 21 10.94 -0.36 -13.40
C LEU A 21 10.86 -1.89 -13.31
N LEU A 22 10.39 -2.55 -14.37
CA LEU A 22 10.30 -4.01 -14.39
C LEU A 22 11.65 -4.68 -14.20
N ASP A 23 12.71 -4.19 -14.87
CA ASP A 23 14.06 -4.75 -14.74
C ASP A 23 14.60 -4.59 -13.31
N ASN A 24 14.41 -3.42 -12.71
CA ASN A 24 14.81 -3.15 -11.32
C ASN A 24 14.04 -4.04 -10.33
N LEU A 25 12.72 -4.19 -10.51
CA LEU A 25 11.90 -5.02 -9.64
C LEU A 25 12.25 -6.51 -9.76
N LYS A 26 12.51 -7.01 -10.97
CA LYS A 26 12.98 -8.40 -11.20
C LYS A 26 14.30 -8.64 -10.47
N PHE A 27 15.25 -7.72 -10.61
CA PHE A 27 16.54 -7.80 -9.93
C PHE A 27 16.37 -7.81 -8.40
N ALA A 28 15.63 -6.83 -7.85
CA ALA A 28 15.42 -6.71 -6.42
C ALA A 28 14.66 -7.91 -5.83
N ALA A 29 13.58 -8.36 -6.50
CA ALA A 29 12.81 -9.52 -6.07
C ALA A 29 13.65 -10.80 -6.02
N SER A 30 14.52 -11.01 -7.03
CA SER A 30 15.46 -12.14 -7.04
C SER A 30 16.42 -12.07 -5.85
N LYS A 31 17.08 -10.91 -5.66
CA LYS A 31 18.08 -10.74 -4.59
C LYS A 31 17.50 -10.85 -3.18
N LEU A 32 16.35 -10.28 -2.96
CA LEU A 32 15.66 -10.37 -1.67
C LEU A 32 15.13 -11.80 -1.42
N GLY A 33 14.65 -12.47 -2.47
CA GLY A 33 14.19 -13.87 -2.37
C GLY A 33 15.31 -14.84 -1.96
N GLU A 34 16.57 -14.61 -2.39
CA GLU A 34 17.73 -15.41 -1.97
C GLU A 34 17.94 -15.45 -0.45
N VAL A 35 17.44 -14.43 0.25
CA VAL A 35 17.55 -14.29 1.73
C VAL A 35 16.20 -14.37 2.44
N GLY A 36 15.14 -14.81 1.76
CA GLY A 36 13.80 -14.99 2.33
C GLY A 36 13.05 -13.69 2.64
N VAL A 37 13.41 -12.57 1.99
CA VAL A 37 12.74 -11.28 2.17
C VAL A 37 11.81 -11.00 0.99
N GLN A 38 10.55 -10.72 1.29
CA GLN A 38 9.56 -10.33 0.28
C GLN A 38 9.76 -8.88 -0.18
N LEU A 39 9.66 -8.65 -1.50
CA LEU A 39 9.63 -7.32 -2.08
C LEU A 39 8.18 -6.85 -2.25
N LEU A 40 7.91 -5.62 -1.85
CA LEU A 40 6.61 -4.97 -2.04
C LEU A 40 6.76 -3.74 -2.93
N ILE A 41 5.70 -3.43 -3.67
CA ILE A 41 5.48 -2.14 -4.32
C ILE A 41 4.21 -1.51 -3.76
N GLU A 42 4.16 -0.19 -3.76
CA GLU A 42 3.07 0.57 -3.16
C GLU A 42 2.50 1.59 -4.15
N PRO A 43 1.19 1.56 -4.40
CA PRO A 43 0.50 2.67 -5.04
C PRO A 43 0.35 3.84 -4.09
N ILE A 44 0.73 5.04 -4.55
CA ILE A 44 0.69 6.27 -3.74
C ILE A 44 -0.19 7.33 -4.42
N ASN A 45 -0.95 8.09 -3.63
CA ASN A 45 -1.85 9.11 -4.13
C ASN A 45 -1.12 10.29 -4.80
N THR A 46 -1.77 10.89 -5.77
CA THR A 46 -1.21 11.99 -6.57
C THR A 46 -1.39 13.38 -5.93
N ILE A 47 -2.11 13.47 -4.82
CA ILE A 47 -2.27 14.71 -4.05
C ILE A 47 -1.02 14.95 -3.21
N ASP A 48 -0.59 13.95 -2.44
CA ASP A 48 0.61 14.05 -1.59
C ASP A 48 1.89 14.02 -2.41
N ILE A 49 1.95 13.15 -3.45
CA ILE A 49 3.13 13.00 -4.31
C ILE A 49 2.72 13.12 -5.79
N PRO A 50 2.60 14.34 -6.31
CA PRO A 50 2.26 14.57 -7.71
C PRO A 50 3.29 13.94 -8.67
N GLY A 51 2.80 13.12 -9.61
CA GLY A 51 3.64 12.45 -10.61
C GLY A 51 4.25 11.12 -10.14
N PHE A 52 3.88 10.61 -8.97
CA PHE A 52 4.27 9.26 -8.56
C PHE A 52 3.82 8.23 -9.60
N TYR A 53 4.66 7.22 -9.85
CA TYR A 53 4.46 6.35 -11.02
C TYR A 53 3.36 5.31 -10.81
N ILE A 54 3.29 4.67 -9.65
CA ILE A 54 2.26 3.68 -9.33
C ILE A 54 1.19 4.35 -8.47
N ILE A 55 0.00 4.55 -9.03
CA ILE A 55 -1.05 5.35 -8.40
C ILE A 55 -2.32 4.59 -8.07
N GLY A 56 -2.38 3.29 -8.35
CA GLY A 56 -3.57 2.48 -8.10
C GLY A 56 -3.27 0.99 -8.00
N THR A 57 -4.17 0.28 -7.31
CA THR A 57 -4.06 -1.15 -7.01
C THR A 57 -3.95 -2.00 -8.27
N GLN A 58 -4.79 -1.73 -9.29
CA GLN A 58 -4.78 -2.50 -10.54
C GLN A 58 -3.49 -2.27 -11.35
N GLN A 59 -2.92 -1.07 -11.31
CA GLN A 59 -1.62 -0.80 -11.94
C GLN A 59 -0.51 -1.59 -11.22
N GLY A 60 -0.51 -1.59 -9.88
CA GLY A 60 0.42 -2.39 -9.08
C GLY A 60 0.32 -3.87 -9.42
N ARG A 61 -0.91 -4.41 -9.49
CA ARG A 61 -1.15 -5.80 -9.89
C ARG A 61 -0.65 -6.12 -11.30
N SER A 62 -0.85 -5.23 -12.27
CA SER A 62 -0.31 -5.40 -13.63
C SER A 62 1.22 -5.48 -13.61
N ILE A 63 1.89 -4.60 -12.88
CA ILE A 63 3.35 -4.60 -12.74
C ILE A 63 3.85 -5.92 -12.11
N ILE A 64 3.17 -6.43 -11.08
CA ILE A 64 3.50 -7.73 -10.47
C ILE A 64 3.42 -8.83 -11.54
N ASN A 65 2.35 -8.88 -12.32
CA ASN A 65 2.16 -9.86 -13.38
C ASN A 65 3.24 -9.73 -14.47
N ASP A 66 3.56 -8.51 -14.91
CA ASP A 66 4.54 -8.23 -15.96
C ASP A 66 5.97 -8.58 -15.54
N THR A 67 6.28 -8.54 -14.24
CA THR A 67 7.58 -9.03 -13.74
C THR A 67 7.68 -10.54 -13.82
N GLY A 68 6.57 -11.26 -13.65
CA GLY A 68 6.54 -12.72 -13.52
C GLY A 68 7.28 -13.25 -12.29
N SER A 69 7.58 -12.39 -11.31
CA SER A 69 8.30 -12.77 -10.09
C SER A 69 7.36 -13.37 -9.06
N SER A 70 7.73 -14.49 -8.45
CA SER A 70 7.03 -15.07 -7.31
C SER A 70 7.35 -14.39 -5.98
N ASN A 71 8.25 -13.39 -5.97
CA ASN A 71 8.67 -12.66 -4.76
C ASN A 71 8.42 -11.14 -4.85
N LEU A 72 7.43 -10.74 -5.66
CA LEU A 72 6.96 -9.35 -5.72
C LEU A 72 5.48 -9.30 -5.37
N PHE A 73 5.12 -8.43 -4.44
CA PHE A 73 3.79 -8.32 -3.87
C PHE A 73 3.36 -6.86 -3.73
N LEU A 74 2.15 -6.64 -3.24
CA LEU A 74 1.56 -5.33 -3.03
C LEU A 74 1.60 -4.93 -1.55
N GLN A 75 2.00 -3.70 -1.27
CA GLN A 75 1.67 -2.98 -0.06
C GLN A 75 0.42 -2.14 -0.33
N GLN A 76 -0.66 -2.43 0.37
CA GLN A 76 -1.94 -1.73 0.25
C GLN A 76 -2.04 -0.67 1.33
N ASP A 77 -1.76 0.58 1.01
CA ASP A 77 -2.02 1.70 1.93
C ASP A 77 -3.47 2.16 1.78
N ILE A 78 -4.23 1.97 2.85
CA ILE A 78 -5.67 2.29 2.92
C ILE A 78 -5.90 3.79 2.69
N TYR A 79 -5.05 4.66 3.26
CA TYR A 79 -5.15 6.10 3.07
C TYR A 79 -4.94 6.52 1.62
N HIS A 80 -3.88 6.02 0.98
CA HIS A 80 -3.61 6.34 -0.41
C HIS A 80 -4.73 5.85 -1.34
N MET A 81 -5.24 4.65 -1.11
CA MET A 81 -6.27 4.08 -1.96
C MET A 81 -7.67 4.65 -1.69
N GLN A 82 -7.94 5.15 -0.48
CA GLN A 82 -9.15 5.94 -0.24
C GLN A 82 -9.19 7.17 -1.15
N ILE A 83 -8.08 7.88 -1.28
CA ILE A 83 -7.97 9.07 -2.13
C ILE A 83 -8.10 8.73 -3.61
N MET A 84 -7.50 7.63 -4.06
CA MET A 84 -7.37 7.30 -5.47
C MET A 84 -8.53 6.47 -6.03
N GLU A 85 -9.08 5.55 -5.23
CA GLU A 85 -10.00 4.52 -5.72
C GLU A 85 -11.30 4.46 -4.92
N GLY A 86 -11.24 4.64 -3.59
CA GLY A 86 -12.36 4.31 -2.72
C GLY A 86 -12.64 2.80 -2.72
N ASP A 87 -13.89 2.40 -2.40
CA ASP A 87 -14.35 1.00 -2.39
C ASP A 87 -13.35 0.01 -1.75
N LEU A 88 -12.76 0.43 -0.63
CA LEU A 88 -11.62 -0.21 0.02
C LEU A 88 -11.84 -1.71 0.29
N ALA A 89 -13.00 -2.08 0.83
CA ALA A 89 -13.28 -3.46 1.22
C ALA A 89 -13.20 -4.42 0.02
N ARG A 90 -13.91 -4.11 -1.08
CA ARG A 90 -13.87 -4.96 -2.28
C ARG A 90 -12.51 -4.93 -2.99
N THR A 91 -11.82 -3.80 -2.96
CA THR A 91 -10.47 -3.70 -3.52
C THR A 91 -9.50 -4.59 -2.76
N ILE A 92 -9.55 -4.59 -1.41
CA ILE A 92 -8.73 -5.47 -0.57
C ILE A 92 -9.06 -6.94 -0.87
N GLU A 93 -10.33 -7.33 -0.79
CA GLU A 93 -10.78 -8.71 -1.02
C GLU A 93 -10.32 -9.26 -2.39
N SER A 94 -10.47 -8.45 -3.44
CA SER A 94 -10.12 -8.85 -4.80
C SER A 94 -8.61 -8.96 -5.06
N ASN A 95 -7.77 -8.50 -4.13
CA ASN A 95 -6.31 -8.48 -4.28
C ASN A 95 -5.57 -9.15 -3.12
N LEU A 96 -6.26 -9.90 -2.25
CA LEU A 96 -5.65 -10.61 -1.11
C LEU A 96 -4.50 -11.53 -1.52
N ASP A 97 -4.60 -12.14 -2.69
CA ASP A 97 -3.58 -13.05 -3.23
C ASP A 97 -2.21 -12.38 -3.43
N VAL A 98 -2.20 -11.06 -3.66
CA VAL A 98 -0.97 -10.27 -3.87
C VAL A 98 -0.65 -9.31 -2.75
N ILE A 99 -1.57 -8.97 -1.85
CA ILE A 99 -1.32 -8.09 -0.70
C ILE A 99 -0.55 -8.87 0.38
N ARG A 100 0.59 -8.31 0.84
CA ARG A 100 1.39 -8.89 1.93
C ARG A 100 1.60 -7.93 3.09
N HIS A 101 1.25 -6.67 2.91
CA HIS A 101 1.27 -5.67 3.97
C HIS A 101 0.19 -4.63 3.70
N MET A 102 -0.47 -4.17 4.75
CA MET A 102 -1.37 -3.03 4.69
C MET A 102 -0.82 -1.89 5.54
N GLN A 103 -1.16 -0.66 5.17
CA GLN A 103 -0.90 0.53 5.99
C GLN A 103 -2.19 1.32 6.19
N LEU A 104 -2.23 2.09 7.26
CA LEU A 104 -3.38 2.90 7.59
C LEU A 104 -3.04 4.32 8.03
N ALA A 105 -3.89 5.24 7.63
CA ALA A 105 -4.11 6.57 8.17
C ALA A 105 -5.52 7.02 7.78
N ASP A 106 -6.12 7.94 8.51
CA ASP A 106 -7.46 8.44 8.15
C ASP A 106 -7.38 9.61 7.16
N ASN A 107 -8.38 9.71 6.31
CA ASN A 107 -8.47 10.73 5.27
C ASN A 107 -9.51 11.80 5.69
N PRO A 108 -9.26 13.10 5.45
CA PRO A 108 -8.19 13.70 4.63
C PRO A 108 -6.93 14.10 5.41
N GLY A 109 -6.93 14.08 6.74
CA GLY A 109 -5.85 14.64 7.57
C GLY A 109 -4.57 13.80 7.62
N ARG A 110 -4.62 12.55 7.17
CA ARG A 110 -3.59 11.52 7.38
C ARG A 110 -3.25 11.33 8.86
N ASN A 111 -4.26 11.45 9.73
CA ASN A 111 -4.15 11.28 11.18
C ASN A 111 -4.58 9.88 11.61
N GLU A 112 -4.85 9.72 12.93
CA GLU A 112 -5.27 8.47 13.55
C GLU A 112 -6.62 7.96 12.99
N PRO A 113 -6.85 6.63 12.93
CA PRO A 113 -8.16 6.07 12.64
C PRO A 113 -9.27 6.67 13.50
N GLY A 114 -10.38 7.03 12.85
CA GLY A 114 -11.54 7.65 13.49
C GLY A 114 -11.50 9.19 13.54
N THR A 115 -10.49 9.81 12.94
CA THR A 115 -10.39 11.27 12.82
C THR A 115 -10.92 11.81 11.50
N GLY A 116 -11.28 10.95 10.55
CA GLY A 116 -11.70 11.32 9.21
C GLY A 116 -12.90 10.53 8.69
N GLU A 117 -12.87 10.22 7.38
CA GLU A 117 -14.03 9.66 6.68
C GLU A 117 -14.01 8.13 6.54
N ILE A 118 -12.89 7.46 6.89
CA ILE A 118 -12.77 6.01 6.74
C ILE A 118 -13.44 5.32 7.92
N ASN A 119 -14.40 4.41 7.65
CA ASN A 119 -15.03 3.61 8.69
C ASN A 119 -14.11 2.44 9.11
N TYR A 120 -13.08 2.74 9.90
CA TYR A 120 -12.11 1.74 10.35
C TYR A 120 -12.71 0.59 11.16
N PRO A 121 -13.69 0.79 12.08
CA PRO A 121 -14.34 -0.34 12.74
C PRO A 121 -14.92 -1.36 11.76
N PHE A 122 -15.64 -0.91 10.74
CA PHE A 122 -16.14 -1.79 9.68
C PHE A 122 -15.01 -2.45 8.89
N LEU A 123 -13.97 -1.69 8.53
CA LEU A 123 -12.90 -2.20 7.68
C LEU A 123 -12.04 -3.23 8.41
N PHE A 124 -11.78 -3.06 9.70
CA PHE A 124 -11.07 -4.05 10.51
C PHE A 124 -11.88 -5.33 10.65
N ASP A 125 -13.16 -5.23 11.00
CA ASP A 125 -14.05 -6.40 11.05
C ASP A 125 -14.11 -7.12 9.70
N PHE A 126 -14.12 -6.37 8.60
CA PHE A 126 -14.09 -6.95 7.25
C PHE A 126 -12.78 -7.70 6.98
N ILE A 127 -11.62 -7.08 7.27
CA ILE A 127 -10.30 -7.71 7.06
C ILE A 127 -10.15 -8.96 7.93
N ASP A 128 -10.56 -8.91 9.20
CA ASP A 128 -10.50 -10.05 10.13
C ASP A 128 -11.35 -11.26 9.67
N ASN A 129 -12.37 -11.03 8.85
CA ASN A 129 -13.17 -12.09 8.23
C ASN A 129 -12.64 -12.56 6.86
N THR A 130 -11.47 -12.09 6.43
CA THR A 130 -10.77 -12.58 5.24
C THR A 130 -9.64 -13.54 5.62
N ASP A 131 -8.98 -14.13 4.60
CA ASP A 131 -7.79 -14.97 4.80
C ASP A 131 -6.48 -14.13 4.91
N TYR A 132 -6.56 -12.85 5.28
CA TYR A 132 -5.38 -12.01 5.44
C TYR A 132 -4.65 -12.32 6.74
N GLU A 133 -3.39 -12.77 6.63
CA GLU A 133 -2.53 -13.10 7.77
C GLU A 133 -1.36 -12.12 7.94
N GLY A 134 -1.35 -11.02 7.18
CA GLY A 134 -0.28 -10.01 7.21
C GLY A 134 -0.44 -8.99 8.36
N TRP A 135 0.43 -8.00 8.34
CA TRP A 135 0.41 -6.91 9.30
C TRP A 135 -0.26 -5.67 8.73
N ILE A 136 -0.94 -4.91 9.58
CA ILE A 136 -1.43 -3.57 9.27
C ILE A 136 -0.57 -2.56 10.03
N GLY A 137 0.29 -1.84 9.30
CA GLY A 137 1.18 -0.83 9.85
C GLY A 137 0.49 0.53 10.00
N CYS A 138 0.77 1.23 11.09
CA CYS A 138 0.30 2.60 11.27
C CYS A 138 1.27 3.57 10.60
N GLU A 139 0.79 4.32 9.59
CA GLU A 139 1.59 5.33 8.89
C GLU A 139 0.84 6.66 8.85
N TYR A 140 0.39 7.12 9.99
CA TYR A 140 -0.31 8.40 10.12
C TYR A 140 0.56 9.47 10.80
N ARG A 141 0.14 10.71 10.65
CA ARG A 141 0.70 11.86 11.37
C ARG A 141 -0.15 12.09 12.61
N PRO A 142 0.38 11.92 13.83
CA PRO A 142 -0.41 12.19 15.04
C PRO A 142 -1.02 13.58 15.01
N ALA A 143 -2.33 13.68 15.30
CA ALA A 143 -3.01 14.97 15.37
C ALA A 143 -2.56 15.79 16.59
N GLY A 144 -2.01 15.10 17.62
CA GLY A 144 -1.47 15.69 18.84
C GLY A 144 -0.27 14.91 19.34
N ASP A 145 -0.20 14.65 20.66
CA ASP A 145 0.83 13.77 21.22
C ASP A 145 0.61 12.33 20.78
N THR A 146 1.68 11.65 20.38
CA THR A 146 1.61 10.28 19.86
C THR A 146 1.03 9.30 20.87
N ASN A 147 1.44 9.38 22.15
CA ASN A 147 0.97 8.44 23.17
C ASN A 147 -0.51 8.67 23.52
N GLU A 148 -0.95 9.93 23.55
CA GLU A 148 -2.35 10.28 23.78
C GLU A 148 -3.21 9.82 22.59
N GLY A 149 -2.70 9.98 21.36
CA GLY A 149 -3.36 9.59 20.11
C GLY A 149 -3.58 8.07 19.97
N LEU A 150 -2.77 7.21 20.61
CA LEU A 150 -2.91 5.74 20.55
C LEU A 150 -4.20 5.19 21.18
N GLY A 151 -5.03 6.03 21.77
CA GLY A 151 -6.30 5.60 22.38
C GLY A 151 -7.24 4.84 21.45
N TRP A 152 -7.22 5.11 20.15
CA TRP A 152 -8.06 4.48 19.15
C TRP A 152 -7.85 2.96 19.00
N ILE A 153 -6.62 2.48 19.26
CA ILE A 153 -6.29 1.06 19.07
C ILE A 153 -6.78 0.16 20.21
N LYS A 154 -7.12 0.71 21.37
CA LYS A 154 -7.49 -0.08 22.57
C LYS A 154 -8.57 -1.13 22.34
N PRO A 155 -9.64 -0.88 21.55
CA PRO A 155 -10.65 -1.90 21.27
C PRO A 155 -10.14 -3.11 20.50
N TYR A 156 -8.98 -3.00 19.85
CA TYR A 156 -8.37 -4.02 18.97
C TYR A 156 -7.18 -4.73 19.59
N LEU A 157 -6.75 -4.33 20.79
CA LEU A 157 -5.75 -5.03 21.58
C LEU A 157 -6.47 -6.06 22.43
N GLY A 158 -6.39 -7.34 22.03
CA GLY A 158 -6.96 -8.46 22.74
C GLY A 158 -6.37 -8.67 24.15
#